data_399a508d073de7295c34e85a706f4fce
#
_entry.id   399a508d073de7295c34e85a706f4fce
#
_cell.length_a   1.000
_cell.length_b   1.000
_cell.length_c   1.000
_cell.angle_alpha   90.00
_cell.angle_beta   90.00
_cell.angle_gamma   90.00
#
_symmetry.space_group_name_H-M   'P 1'
#
loop_
_entity.id
_entity.type
_entity.pdbx_description
1 polymer ?
#
loop_
_entity_poly.entity_id
_entity_poly.type
_entity_poly.pdbx_seq_one_letter_code
_entity_poly.pdbx_strand_id
1 'polypeptide(L)'
;MPTKVLNISECSSLALHAARAVARSGSPMTAERIAGAAGVSKHHLSKALRKMVEAGIISSSRGPNGGVFFTDEQKKLPLMSIMGATGSGEAKCPCMFDTPRCGGNDCLFGTLLKDANRLYNSYFSKTRISDLARKRKQTKQRKTSWQKK
;
A
#
# COMPACT_ATOMS: atom_id res chain seq x y z
N MET A 1 17.67 14.94 2.29
CA MET A 1 16.67 13.88 2.36
C MET A 1 15.79 13.98 1.13
N PRO A 2 15.57 12.92 0.36
CA PRO A 2 14.63 13.01 -0.73
C PRO A 2 13.23 13.17 -0.15
N THR A 3 12.60 14.29 -0.40
CA THR A 3 11.21 14.58 -0.05
C THR A 3 10.32 13.69 -0.90
N LYS A 4 9.74 12.66 -0.29
CA LYS A 4 8.84 11.75 -1.00
C LYS A 4 7.46 12.39 -1.04
N VAL A 5 7.02 12.81 -2.21
CA VAL A 5 5.64 13.29 -2.45
C VAL A 5 4.62 12.22 -2.05
N LEU A 6 4.96 10.94 -2.24
CA LEU A 6 4.19 9.79 -1.78
C LEU A 6 5.03 9.05 -0.74
N ASN A 7 4.71 9.23 0.53
CA ASN A 7 5.41 8.55 1.63
C ASN A 7 4.85 7.15 1.85
N ILE A 8 5.17 6.23 0.94
CA ILE A 8 4.85 4.80 1.08
C ILE A 8 6.10 4.10 1.62
N SER A 9 6.02 3.62 2.86
CA SER A 9 7.10 2.86 3.47
C SER A 9 7.27 1.50 2.80
N GLU A 10 8.45 0.89 2.91
CA GLU A 10 8.68 -0.48 2.44
C GLU A 10 7.70 -1.45 3.11
N CYS A 11 7.48 -1.28 4.42
CA CYS A 11 6.51 -2.09 5.18
C CYS A 11 5.09 -2.00 4.59
N SER A 12 4.63 -0.79 4.21
CA SER A 12 3.32 -0.59 3.59
C SER A 12 3.26 -1.22 2.19
N SER A 13 4.34 -1.10 1.42
CA SER A 13 4.43 -1.74 0.11
C SER A 13 4.34 -3.26 0.21
N LEU A 14 5.10 -3.87 1.12
CA LEU A 14 5.06 -5.31 1.38
C LEU A 14 3.67 -5.76 1.85
N ALA A 15 3.03 -5.00 2.75
CA ALA A 15 1.69 -5.28 3.24
C ALA A 15 0.63 -5.28 2.12
N LEU A 16 0.69 -4.31 1.20
CA LEU A 16 -0.20 -4.24 0.04
C LEU A 16 0.01 -5.42 -0.92
N HIS A 17 1.27 -5.81 -1.18
CA HIS A 17 1.59 -6.98 -2.00
C HIS A 17 1.08 -8.27 -1.34
N ALA A 18 1.28 -8.43 -0.03
CA ALA A 18 0.74 -9.56 0.73
C ALA A 18 -0.79 -9.60 0.68
N ALA A 19 -1.45 -8.47 0.94
CA ALA A 19 -2.90 -8.36 0.88
C ALA A 19 -3.45 -8.78 -0.49
N ARG A 20 -2.78 -8.37 -1.58
CA ARG A 20 -3.15 -8.78 -2.94
C ARG A 20 -3.00 -10.29 -3.16
N ALA A 21 -1.90 -10.88 -2.69
CA ALA A 21 -1.67 -12.33 -2.82
C ALA A 21 -2.76 -13.12 -2.09
N VAL A 22 -3.04 -12.77 -0.84
CA VAL A 22 -4.07 -13.42 -0.01
C VAL A 22 -5.47 -13.21 -0.60
N ALA A 23 -5.81 -11.99 -1.03
CA ALA A 23 -7.13 -11.72 -1.61
C ALA A 23 -7.39 -12.52 -2.90
N ARG A 24 -6.33 -12.82 -3.66
CA ARG A 24 -6.41 -13.63 -4.89
C ARG A 24 -6.41 -15.12 -4.65
N SER A 25 -5.78 -15.57 -3.56
CA SER A 25 -5.68 -16.98 -3.23
C SER A 25 -7.03 -17.61 -2.89
N GLY A 26 -7.94 -16.86 -2.25
CA GLY A 26 -9.20 -17.37 -1.73
C GLY A 26 -9.05 -18.37 -0.58
N SER A 27 -7.84 -18.66 -0.14
CA SER A 27 -7.50 -19.58 0.94
C SER A 27 -6.36 -19.01 1.80
N PRO A 28 -6.18 -19.49 3.06
CA PRO A 28 -5.07 -19.05 3.89
C PRO A 28 -3.71 -19.25 3.22
N MET A 29 -2.81 -18.29 3.37
CA MET A 29 -1.45 -18.35 2.84
C MET A 29 -0.40 -18.16 3.93
N THR A 30 0.65 -18.98 3.91
CA THR A 30 1.79 -18.81 4.82
C THR A 30 2.68 -17.65 4.36
N ALA A 31 3.43 -17.06 5.29
CA ALA A 31 4.39 -15.99 4.97
C ALA A 31 5.43 -16.45 3.93
N GLU A 32 5.85 -17.74 3.96
CA GLU A 32 6.76 -18.31 2.97
C GLU A 32 6.18 -18.28 1.55
N ARG A 33 4.94 -18.71 1.41
CA ARG A 33 4.27 -18.73 0.09
C ARG A 33 4.08 -17.33 -0.46
N ILE A 34 3.71 -16.38 0.40
CA ILE A 34 3.55 -14.98 -0.01
C ILE A 34 4.91 -14.38 -0.40
N ALA A 35 5.95 -14.60 0.42
CA ALA A 35 7.30 -14.10 0.14
C ALA A 35 7.86 -14.65 -1.17
N GLY A 36 7.69 -15.96 -1.40
CA GLY A 36 8.11 -16.60 -2.65
C GLY A 36 7.36 -16.04 -3.87
N ALA A 37 6.05 -15.86 -3.77
CA ALA A 37 5.25 -15.29 -4.86
C ALA A 37 5.57 -13.82 -5.16
N ALA A 38 5.99 -13.06 -4.15
CA ALA A 38 6.32 -11.64 -4.28
C ALA A 38 7.82 -11.38 -4.54
N GLY A 39 8.68 -12.39 -4.41
CA GLY A 39 10.13 -12.25 -4.56
C GLY A 39 10.76 -11.37 -3.48
N VAL A 40 10.23 -11.42 -2.25
CA VAL A 40 10.67 -10.56 -1.14
C VAL A 40 11.17 -11.38 0.06
N SER A 41 11.93 -10.73 0.95
CA SER A 41 12.38 -11.35 2.19
C SER A 41 11.22 -11.73 3.10
N LYS A 42 11.17 -13.01 3.52
CA LYS A 42 10.20 -13.52 4.50
C LYS A 42 10.24 -12.71 5.80
N HIS A 43 11.43 -12.33 6.26
CA HIS A 43 11.59 -11.59 7.52
C HIS A 43 10.89 -10.23 7.47
N HIS A 44 11.12 -9.44 6.44
CA HIS A 44 10.48 -8.13 6.26
C HIS A 44 8.98 -8.27 6.04
N LEU A 45 8.55 -9.27 5.26
CA LEU A 45 7.14 -9.56 5.03
C LEU A 45 6.43 -9.95 6.34
N SER A 46 7.04 -10.81 7.17
CA SER A 46 6.46 -11.23 8.45
C SER A 46 6.21 -10.05 9.40
N LYS A 47 7.09 -9.04 9.40
CA LYS A 47 6.89 -7.82 10.16
C LYS A 47 5.68 -7.03 9.68
N ALA A 48 5.47 -6.94 8.37
CA ALA A 48 4.32 -6.27 7.78
C ALA A 48 3.01 -7.02 8.09
N LEU A 49 3.01 -8.36 7.94
CA LEU A 49 1.87 -9.22 8.27
C LEU A 49 1.49 -9.12 9.75
N ARG A 50 2.48 -9.13 10.66
CA ARG A 50 2.24 -8.97 12.09
C ARG A 50 1.49 -7.69 12.41
N LYS A 51 1.92 -6.55 11.85
CA LYS A 51 1.23 -5.26 12.02
C LYS A 51 -0.21 -5.29 11.53
N MET A 52 -0.46 -5.97 10.40
CA MET A 52 -1.82 -6.13 9.87
C MET A 52 -2.69 -7.00 10.78
N VAL A 53 -2.14 -8.07 11.36
CA VAL A 53 -2.85 -8.94 12.32
C VAL A 53 -3.14 -8.17 13.62
N GLU A 54 -2.16 -7.48 14.19
CA GLU A 54 -2.30 -6.67 15.40
C GLU A 54 -3.35 -5.56 15.23
N ALA A 55 -3.46 -4.99 14.02
CA ALA A 55 -4.48 -3.99 13.69
C ALA A 55 -5.86 -4.60 13.32
N GLY A 56 -6.01 -5.93 13.34
CA GLY A 56 -7.27 -6.60 12.99
C GLY A 56 -7.64 -6.54 11.51
N ILE A 57 -6.71 -6.16 10.63
CA ILE A 57 -6.96 -6.01 9.19
C ILE A 57 -6.95 -7.35 8.47
N ILE A 58 -6.15 -8.28 8.94
CA ILE A 58 -6.03 -9.64 8.44
C ILE A 58 -6.07 -10.61 9.61
N SER A 59 -6.62 -11.79 9.40
CA SER A 59 -6.68 -12.86 10.38
C SER A 59 -5.60 -13.90 10.13
N SER A 60 -5.22 -14.64 11.17
CA SER A 60 -4.28 -15.75 11.06
C SER A 60 -4.83 -17.00 11.73
N SER A 61 -4.54 -18.17 11.15
CA SER A 61 -4.84 -19.47 11.73
C SER A 61 -3.60 -20.33 11.84
N ARG A 62 -3.57 -21.20 12.84
CA ARG A 62 -2.49 -22.18 13.06
C ARG A 62 -2.83 -23.53 12.42
N GLY A 63 -1.82 -24.36 12.21
CA GLY A 63 -1.96 -25.73 11.75
C GLY A 63 -1.46 -25.96 10.32
N PRO A 64 -1.57 -27.20 9.80
CA PRO A 64 -1.03 -27.59 8.49
C PRO A 64 -1.60 -26.78 7.32
N ASN A 65 -2.86 -26.36 7.41
CA ASN A 65 -3.54 -25.52 6.43
C ASN A 65 -3.70 -24.07 6.93
N GLY A 66 -2.90 -23.68 7.91
CA GLY A 66 -2.92 -22.34 8.50
C GLY A 66 -2.25 -21.30 7.61
N GLY A 67 -2.32 -20.07 8.08
CA GLY A 67 -1.75 -18.91 7.41
C GLY A 67 -2.60 -17.68 7.63
N VAL A 68 -2.34 -16.62 6.88
CA VAL A 68 -3.13 -15.39 6.92
C VAL A 68 -4.23 -15.42 5.87
N PHE A 69 -5.39 -14.87 6.23
CA PHE A 69 -6.57 -14.81 5.37
C PHE A 69 -7.43 -13.59 5.72
N PHE A 70 -8.34 -13.22 4.84
CA PHE A 70 -9.31 -12.16 5.08
C PHE A 70 -10.69 -12.75 5.36
N THR A 71 -11.33 -12.31 6.43
CA THR A 71 -12.77 -12.49 6.66
C THR A 71 -13.56 -11.60 5.70
N ASP A 72 -14.87 -11.84 5.56
CA ASP A 72 -15.71 -11.03 4.67
C ASP A 72 -15.82 -9.57 5.14
N GLU A 73 -15.78 -9.34 6.45
CA GLU A 73 -15.72 -7.98 7.02
C GLU A 73 -14.40 -7.29 6.69
N GLN A 74 -13.27 -7.99 6.85
CA GLN A 74 -11.95 -7.44 6.54
C GLN A 74 -11.78 -7.11 5.06
N LYS A 75 -12.40 -7.87 4.16
CA LYS A 75 -12.41 -7.57 2.71
C LYS A 75 -13.07 -6.25 2.37
N LYS A 76 -13.99 -5.74 3.21
CA LYS A 76 -14.67 -4.45 3.03
C LYS A 76 -13.83 -3.26 3.47
N LEU A 77 -12.75 -3.47 4.23
CA LEU A 77 -11.88 -2.40 4.70
C LEU A 77 -11.20 -1.68 3.52
N PRO A 78 -11.01 -0.35 3.64
CA PRO A 78 -10.27 0.41 2.64
C PRO A 78 -8.77 0.08 2.71
N LEU A 79 -8.04 0.24 1.62
CA LEU A 79 -6.58 0.06 1.61
C LEU A 79 -5.87 1.04 2.55
N MET A 80 -6.49 2.18 2.86
CA MET A 80 -5.98 3.15 3.83
C MET A 80 -5.78 2.51 5.22
N SER A 81 -6.58 1.52 5.60
CA SER A 81 -6.39 0.77 6.86
C SER A 81 -5.04 0.06 6.89
N ILE A 82 -4.62 -0.56 5.77
CA ILE A 82 -3.31 -1.21 5.64
C ILE A 82 -2.21 -0.15 5.73
N MET A 83 -2.37 0.97 5.03
CA MET A 83 -1.41 2.07 5.04
C MET A 83 -1.20 2.63 6.44
N GLY A 84 -2.28 2.86 7.18
CA GLY A 84 -2.24 3.35 8.57
C GLY A 84 -1.54 2.38 9.52
N ALA A 85 -1.88 1.09 9.46
CA ALA A 85 -1.28 0.06 10.31
C ALA A 85 0.23 -0.13 10.06
N THR A 86 0.69 0.15 8.85
CA THR A 86 2.09 -0.07 8.45
C THR A 86 2.94 1.20 8.41
N GLY A 87 2.37 2.32 8.87
CA GLY A 87 3.10 3.56 9.12
C GLY A 87 3.14 4.56 7.96
N SER A 88 2.27 4.40 6.95
CA SER A 88 2.20 5.36 5.84
C SER A 88 0.97 6.27 5.87
N GLY A 89 -0.14 5.87 6.47
CA GLY A 89 -1.34 6.67 6.70
C GLY A 89 -1.77 7.61 5.57
N GLU A 90 -2.52 8.64 5.93
CA GLU A 90 -2.94 9.69 5.00
C GLU A 90 -1.76 10.57 4.55
N ALA A 91 -1.76 10.94 3.28
CA ALA A 91 -0.81 11.92 2.77
C ALA A 91 -1.18 13.33 3.25
N LYS A 92 -0.24 13.98 3.91
CA LYS A 92 -0.37 15.35 4.47
C LYS A 92 0.90 16.16 4.18
N CYS A 93 1.37 16.16 2.93
CA CYS A 93 2.57 16.89 2.53
C CYS A 93 2.19 18.34 2.17
N PRO A 94 2.43 19.31 3.07
CA PRO A 94 2.10 20.71 2.78
C PRO A 94 3.17 21.39 1.92
N CYS A 95 4.40 20.90 1.97
CA CYS A 95 5.56 21.45 1.30
C CYS A 95 6.53 20.35 0.90
N MET A 96 7.30 20.55 -0.16
CA MET A 96 8.38 19.66 -0.57
C MET A 96 9.62 19.77 0.33
N PHE A 97 9.74 20.84 1.09
CA PHE A 97 10.80 21.06 2.05
C PHE A 97 10.29 20.84 3.47
N ASP A 98 11.13 20.32 4.33
CA ASP A 98 10.81 20.13 5.76
C ASP A 98 10.48 21.48 6.43
N THR A 99 11.15 22.53 5.99
CA THR A 99 10.84 23.91 6.38
C THR A 99 10.39 24.70 5.15
N PRO A 100 9.14 25.21 5.12
CA PRO A 100 8.67 26.05 4.03
C PRO A 100 9.56 27.27 3.82
N ARG A 101 10.08 27.44 2.60
CA ARG A 101 10.98 28.56 2.26
C ARG A 101 10.29 29.66 1.45
N CYS A 102 9.15 29.33 0.84
CA CYS A 102 8.28 30.32 0.22
C CYS A 102 7.18 30.69 1.22
N GLY A 103 6.88 31.94 1.41
CA GLY A 103 5.86 32.39 2.37
C GLY A 103 4.43 31.89 2.12
N GLY A 104 4.27 30.81 1.34
CA GLY A 104 2.98 30.16 1.05
C GLY A 104 2.19 30.78 -0.09
N ASN A 105 2.46 32.04 -0.45
CA ASN A 105 1.67 32.78 -1.43
C ASN A 105 2.15 32.62 -2.87
N ASP A 106 3.41 32.22 -3.07
CA ASP A 106 4.02 31.98 -4.39
C ASP A 106 4.79 30.68 -4.39
N CYS A 107 4.05 29.57 -4.26
CA CYS A 107 4.64 28.24 -4.23
C CYS A 107 4.98 27.77 -5.64
N LEU A 108 6.26 27.45 -5.88
CA LEU A 108 6.75 26.87 -7.15
C LEU A 108 5.91 25.66 -7.62
N PHE A 109 5.39 24.89 -6.67
CA PHE A 109 4.59 23.69 -6.97
C PHE A 109 3.08 23.99 -7.11
N GLY A 110 2.65 25.22 -6.83
CA GLY A 110 1.23 25.64 -6.94
C GLY A 110 0.30 24.68 -6.19
N THR A 111 -0.68 24.11 -6.90
CA THR A 111 -1.64 23.16 -6.34
C THR A 111 -1.17 21.70 -6.36
N LEU A 112 -0.02 21.39 -6.98
CA LEU A 112 0.47 20.02 -7.21
C LEU A 112 0.44 19.15 -5.95
N LEU A 113 0.95 19.68 -4.83
CA LEU A 113 1.01 18.91 -3.58
C LEU A 113 -0.38 18.63 -3.00
N LYS A 114 -1.27 19.60 -3.08
CA LYS A 114 -2.68 19.42 -2.66
C LYS A 114 -3.37 18.38 -3.50
N ASP A 115 -3.17 18.43 -4.82
CA ASP A 115 -3.77 17.48 -5.77
C ASP A 115 -3.20 16.08 -5.59
N ALA A 116 -1.88 15.95 -5.38
CA ALA A 116 -1.23 14.67 -5.09
C ALA A 116 -1.75 14.04 -3.78
N ASN A 117 -1.84 14.83 -2.69
CA ASN A 117 -2.39 14.36 -1.42
C ASN A 117 -3.85 13.92 -1.58
N ARG A 118 -4.67 14.71 -2.28
CA ARG A 118 -6.07 14.40 -2.52
C ARG A 118 -6.24 13.11 -3.33
N LEU A 119 -5.46 12.95 -4.40
CA LEU A 119 -5.49 11.76 -5.24
C LEU A 119 -5.08 10.51 -4.45
N TYR A 120 -3.98 10.58 -3.70
CA TYR A 120 -3.50 9.50 -2.84
C TYR A 120 -4.56 9.10 -1.81
N ASN A 121 -5.05 10.05 -1.03
CA ASN A 121 -6.02 9.79 0.03
C ASN A 121 -7.33 9.24 -0.53
N SER A 122 -7.82 9.81 -1.63
CA SER A 122 -9.03 9.33 -2.31
C SER A 122 -8.85 7.90 -2.82
N TYR A 123 -7.72 7.57 -3.45
CA TYR A 123 -7.46 6.23 -3.96
C TYR A 123 -7.47 5.17 -2.85
N PHE A 124 -6.68 5.38 -1.79
CA PHE A 124 -6.55 4.42 -0.70
C PHE A 124 -7.79 4.33 0.19
N SER A 125 -8.57 5.40 0.30
CA SER A 125 -9.84 5.38 1.07
C SER A 125 -11.00 4.76 0.31
N LYS A 126 -11.03 4.87 -1.01
CA LYS A 126 -12.11 4.32 -1.84
C LYS A 126 -11.88 2.89 -2.29
N THR A 127 -10.63 2.49 -2.50
CA THR A 127 -10.28 1.13 -2.93
C THR A 127 -10.35 0.19 -1.74
N ARG A 128 -11.09 -0.90 -1.87
CA ARG A 128 -11.26 -1.92 -0.83
C ARG A 128 -10.27 -3.07 -0.99
N ILE A 129 -10.03 -3.82 0.09
CA ILE A 129 -9.19 -5.03 0.04
C ILE A 129 -9.75 -6.03 -0.96
N SER A 130 -11.08 -6.18 -1.05
CA SER A 130 -11.73 -7.03 -2.04
C SER A 130 -11.39 -6.68 -3.50
N ASP A 131 -11.11 -5.40 -3.79
CA ASP A 131 -10.75 -4.97 -5.14
C ASP A 131 -9.39 -5.48 -5.60
N LEU A 132 -8.50 -5.86 -4.65
CA LEU A 132 -7.20 -6.45 -4.94
C LEU A 132 -7.29 -7.83 -5.59
N ALA A 133 -8.39 -8.56 -5.37
CA ALA A 133 -8.63 -9.86 -5.99
C ALA A 133 -8.87 -9.75 -7.50
N ARG A 134 -9.39 -8.63 -7.97
CA ARG A 134 -9.68 -8.40 -9.38
C ARG A 134 -8.39 -8.33 -10.19
N LYS A 135 -8.33 -9.08 -11.31
CA LYS A 135 -7.26 -8.88 -12.30
C LYS A 135 -7.47 -7.51 -12.94
N ARG A 136 -6.62 -6.55 -12.64
CA ARG A 136 -6.58 -5.31 -13.42
C ARG A 136 -6.28 -5.69 -14.88
N LYS A 137 -7.16 -5.32 -15.82
CA LYS A 137 -6.79 -5.29 -17.23
C LYS A 137 -5.54 -4.42 -17.32
N GLN A 138 -4.43 -4.98 -17.80
CA GLN A 138 -3.23 -4.19 -18.06
C GLN A 138 -3.64 -3.11 -19.04
N THR A 139 -3.75 -1.88 -18.60
CA THR A 139 -3.73 -0.74 -19.49
C THR A 139 -2.38 -0.87 -20.19
N LYS A 140 -2.37 -1.11 -21.52
CA LYS A 140 -1.16 -1.14 -22.32
C LYS A 140 -0.33 0.06 -21.89
N GLN A 141 0.81 -0.18 -21.25
CA GLN A 141 1.75 0.89 -20.95
C GLN A 141 2.06 1.53 -22.30
N ARG A 142 1.56 2.75 -22.50
CA ARG A 142 2.10 3.60 -23.56
C ARG A 142 3.58 3.69 -23.23
N LYS A 143 4.42 3.03 -24.03
CA LYS A 143 5.86 3.23 -23.97
C LYS A 143 6.08 4.72 -24.11
N THR A 144 6.31 5.39 -22.98
CA THR A 144 6.63 6.80 -22.98
C THR A 144 8.00 6.95 -23.63
N SER A 145 8.13 7.93 -24.51
CA SER A 145 9.30 8.23 -25.34
C SER A 145 10.60 8.51 -24.56
N TRP A 146 10.55 8.41 -23.25
CA TRP A 146 11.67 8.65 -22.32
C TRP A 146 12.72 7.52 -22.29
N GLN A 147 12.43 6.36 -22.89
CA GLN A 147 13.35 5.20 -22.90
C GLN A 147 14.26 5.14 -24.12
N LYS A 148 14.31 6.21 -24.94
CA LYS A 148 15.25 6.33 -26.05
C LYS A 148 16.18 7.51 -25.80
N LYS A 149 17.20 7.31 -24.96
CA LYS A 149 18.53 7.93 -25.09
C LYS A 149 19.53 7.13 -24.29
#